data_1321a8d0f553b9e3f8f5e1fb99e3e1fc
#
_entry.id   1321a8d0f553b9e3f8f5e1fb99e3e1fc
#
_cell.length_a   1.000
_cell.length_b   1.000
_cell.length_c   1.000
_cell.angle_alpha   90.00
_cell.angle_beta   90.00
_cell.angle_gamma   90.00
#
_symmetry.space_group_name_H-M   'P 1'
#
loop_
_entity.id
_entity.type
_entity.pdbx_description
1 polymer ?
#
loop_
_entity_poly.entity_id
_entity_poly.type
_entity_poly.pdbx_seq_one_letter_code
_entity_poly.pdbx_strand_id
1 'polypeptide(L)'
;HELSLNLLNEAPNPREGYMSRADYARVMGRATEAIRRHSPDRIVIVDGLSVGNEIVTEMIPAGVAQSVHAYWPGGISHYRASWVDRNQSFPLPTWPLKNRDGSVQADRQKLEERFAPWGKLVQEGIGVHCGECGCYNKTPYDVFLGWFRDVMEILKGHQIGYALWNFRGTF
;
A
#
# COMPACT_ATOMS: atom_id res chain seq x y z
N HIS A 1 10.30 -16.19 17.39
CA HIS A 1 10.53 -15.17 16.35
C HIS A 1 9.31 -14.96 15.44
N GLU A 2 8.13 -14.86 16.06
CA GLU A 2 6.85 -14.80 15.38
C GLU A 2 6.38 -13.34 15.12
N LEU A 3 7.20 -12.35 15.50
CA LEU A 3 6.86 -10.94 15.35
C LEU A 3 7.78 -10.26 14.34
N SER A 4 7.18 -9.48 13.43
CA SER A 4 7.85 -8.47 12.61
C SER A 4 7.63 -7.08 13.19
N LEU A 5 8.48 -6.14 12.82
CA LEU A 5 8.35 -4.73 13.22
C LEU A 5 8.20 -3.87 11.98
N ASN A 6 7.06 -3.21 11.84
CA ASN A 6 6.88 -2.13 10.87
C ASN A 6 7.29 -0.82 11.55
N LEU A 7 8.26 -0.10 10.96
CA LEU A 7 8.92 1.02 11.62
C LEU A 7 8.13 2.32 11.59
N LEU A 8 7.36 2.56 10.54
CA LEU A 8 6.57 3.77 10.34
C LEU A 8 5.43 3.49 9.40
N ASN A 9 4.22 3.80 9.83
CA ASN A 9 3.04 3.70 8.99
C ASN A 9 2.92 4.90 8.03
N GLU A 10 2.64 4.62 6.77
CA GLU A 10 2.23 5.60 5.76
C GLU A 10 3.13 6.84 5.65
N ALA A 11 4.42 6.62 5.41
CA ALA A 11 5.33 7.71 5.13
C ALA A 11 4.81 8.60 3.98
N PRO A 12 4.78 9.93 4.16
CA PRO A 12 4.24 10.83 3.14
C PRO A 12 5.08 10.87 1.87
N ASN A 13 4.57 11.55 0.85
CA ASN A 13 5.35 11.84 -0.36
C ASN A 13 6.62 12.59 -0.02
N PRO A 14 7.79 12.12 -0.48
CA PRO A 14 9.00 12.89 -0.40
C PRO A 14 8.83 14.22 -1.14
N ARG A 15 9.24 15.32 -0.51
CA ARG A 15 9.22 16.65 -1.11
C ARG A 15 10.24 17.56 -0.48
N GLU A 16 10.69 18.54 -1.25
CA GLU A 16 11.62 19.54 -0.79
C GLU A 16 11.09 20.31 0.44
N GLY A 17 11.98 20.58 1.39
CA GLY A 17 11.65 21.28 2.63
C GLY A 17 10.96 20.43 3.72
N TYR A 18 10.71 19.14 3.46
CA TYR A 18 10.11 18.22 4.42
C TYR A 18 10.98 16.99 4.63
N MET A 19 10.76 15.96 3.87
CA MET A 19 11.44 14.66 3.96
C MET A 19 11.82 14.23 2.56
N SER A 20 13.10 14.03 2.31
CA SER A 20 13.58 13.40 1.09
C SER A 20 13.55 11.88 1.20
N ARG A 21 13.63 11.17 0.07
CA ARG A 21 13.84 9.71 0.05
C ARG A 21 15.07 9.30 0.85
N ALA A 22 16.16 10.07 0.73
CA ALA A 22 17.41 9.85 1.46
C ALA A 22 17.23 10.02 2.98
N ASP A 23 16.44 10.99 3.44
CA ASP A 23 16.12 11.16 4.86
C ASP A 23 15.33 9.98 5.40
N TYR A 24 14.33 9.53 4.66
CA TYR A 24 13.55 8.34 5.02
C TYR A 24 14.47 7.13 5.15
N ALA A 25 15.24 6.83 4.11
CA ALA A 25 16.16 5.69 4.11
C ALA A 25 17.20 5.77 5.24
N ARG A 26 17.75 6.96 5.51
CA ARG A 26 18.70 7.19 6.62
C ARG A 26 18.07 6.89 7.98
N VAL A 27 16.84 7.36 8.23
CA VAL A 27 16.15 7.14 9.51
C VAL A 27 15.76 5.68 9.68
N MET A 28 15.15 5.07 8.65
CA MET A 28 14.75 3.65 8.67
C MET A 28 15.97 2.73 8.77
N GLY A 29 17.06 3.05 8.09
CA GLY A 29 18.32 2.31 8.19
C GLY A 29 18.87 2.30 9.62
N ARG A 30 18.98 3.47 10.26
CA ARG A 30 19.43 3.57 11.66
C ARG A 30 18.52 2.82 12.64
N ALA A 31 17.20 2.89 12.45
CA ALA A 31 16.24 2.14 13.25
C ALA A 31 16.43 0.62 13.06
N THR A 32 16.60 0.16 11.83
CA THR A 32 16.86 -1.25 11.49
C THR A 32 18.16 -1.74 12.16
N GLU A 33 19.25 -0.98 12.07
CA GLU A 33 20.51 -1.29 12.73
C GLU A 33 20.37 -1.38 14.26
N ALA A 34 19.62 -0.45 14.86
CA ALA A 34 19.38 -0.45 16.30
C ALA A 34 18.61 -1.72 16.73
N ILE A 35 17.60 -2.13 15.99
CA ILE A 35 16.84 -3.35 16.24
C ILE A 35 17.75 -4.58 16.12
N ARG A 36 18.53 -4.67 15.06
CA ARG A 36 19.37 -5.84 14.78
C ARG A 36 20.54 -6.03 15.74
N ARG A 37 20.99 -4.97 16.43
CA ARG A 37 21.94 -5.12 17.53
C ARG A 37 21.39 -5.97 18.69
N HIS A 38 20.07 -5.99 18.89
CA HIS A 38 19.41 -6.73 19.97
C HIS A 38 18.67 -7.97 19.49
N SER A 39 18.30 -7.99 18.23
CA SER A 39 17.55 -9.08 17.60
C SER A 39 17.98 -9.23 16.14
N PRO A 40 19.14 -9.89 15.88
CA PRO A 40 19.75 -9.95 14.55
C PRO A 40 18.84 -10.49 13.45
N ASP A 41 18.03 -11.50 13.80
CA ASP A 41 17.14 -12.20 12.85
C ASP A 41 15.72 -11.60 12.81
N ARG A 42 15.52 -10.41 13.40
CA ARG A 42 14.22 -9.77 13.41
C ARG A 42 13.81 -9.35 12.00
N ILE A 43 12.63 -9.77 11.58
CA ILE A 43 12.01 -9.24 10.37
C ILE A 43 11.63 -7.78 10.63
N VAL A 44 12.23 -6.90 9.86
CA VAL A 44 11.92 -5.47 9.84
C VAL A 44 11.21 -5.16 8.54
N ILE A 45 10.13 -4.40 8.62
CA ILE A 45 9.32 -3.97 7.49
C ILE A 45 9.38 -2.45 7.42
N VAL A 46 9.48 -1.90 6.24
CA VAL A 46 9.32 -0.46 5.98
C VAL A 46 8.16 -0.25 5.03
N ASP A 47 7.29 0.69 5.34
CA ASP A 47 6.25 1.07 4.40
C ASP A 47 6.85 1.74 3.17
N GLY A 48 6.27 1.47 2.03
CA GLY A 48 6.54 2.23 0.83
C GLY A 48 6.28 3.73 1.05
N LEU A 49 7.00 4.57 0.35
CA LEU A 49 6.75 6.02 0.33
C LEU A 49 5.39 6.32 -0.30
N SER A 50 4.96 7.58 -0.20
CA SER A 50 3.66 8.01 -0.76
C SER A 50 2.51 7.17 -0.19
N VAL A 51 2.48 7.05 1.15
CA VAL A 51 1.49 6.28 1.92
C VAL A 51 1.37 4.82 1.46
N GLY A 52 2.51 4.14 1.37
CA GLY A 52 2.56 2.73 0.97
C GLY A 52 2.46 2.47 -0.53
N ASN A 53 2.66 3.49 -1.38
CA ASN A 53 2.47 3.36 -2.83
C ASN A 53 3.76 3.27 -3.65
N GLU A 54 4.92 3.61 -3.08
CA GLU A 54 6.19 3.65 -3.79
C GLU A 54 7.25 2.78 -3.11
N ILE A 55 7.91 1.94 -3.87
CA ILE A 55 9.03 1.12 -3.43
C ILE A 55 10.18 2.00 -2.92
N VAL A 56 10.80 1.60 -1.83
CA VAL A 56 11.98 2.25 -1.25
C VAL A 56 13.23 1.46 -1.65
N THR A 57 13.72 1.72 -2.84
CA THR A 57 14.90 1.02 -3.39
C THR A 57 16.13 1.22 -2.55
N GLU A 58 16.24 2.35 -1.86
CA GLU A 58 17.33 2.70 -0.95
C GLU A 58 17.42 1.78 0.27
N MET A 59 16.32 1.09 0.61
CA MET A 59 16.28 0.17 1.74
C MET A 59 16.53 -1.30 1.36
N ILE A 60 16.63 -1.62 0.07
CA ILE A 60 16.92 -2.99 -0.40
C ILE A 60 18.26 -3.52 0.19
N PRO A 61 19.36 -2.75 0.19
CA PRO A 61 20.63 -3.23 0.76
C PRO A 61 20.57 -3.50 2.27
N ALA A 62 19.60 -2.91 2.98
CA ALA A 62 19.40 -3.14 4.40
C ALA A 62 18.73 -4.50 4.70
N GLY A 63 18.29 -5.25 3.68
CA GLY A 63 17.67 -6.56 3.86
C GLY A 63 16.36 -6.51 4.66
N VAL A 64 15.56 -5.47 4.47
CA VAL A 64 14.25 -5.30 5.08
C VAL A 64 13.15 -5.72 4.11
N ALA A 65 12.02 -6.17 4.65
CA ALA A 65 10.80 -6.33 3.87
C ALA A 65 10.14 -4.98 3.63
N GLN A 66 9.32 -4.89 2.60
CA GLN A 66 8.56 -3.67 2.28
C GLN A 66 7.06 -3.91 2.35
N SER A 67 6.32 -2.88 2.76
CA SER A 67 4.87 -2.89 2.85
C SER A 67 4.27 -1.99 1.78
N VAL A 68 3.34 -2.53 0.99
CA VAL A 68 2.47 -1.80 0.08
C VAL A 68 1.08 -1.65 0.70
N HIS A 69 0.40 -0.53 0.42
CA HIS A 69 -1.00 -0.35 0.80
C HIS A 69 -1.91 -0.38 -0.44
N ALA A 70 -2.94 -1.21 -0.40
CA ALA A 70 -3.79 -1.48 -1.56
C ALA A 70 -5.11 -0.72 -1.50
N TYR A 71 -5.04 0.62 -1.48
CA TYR A 71 -6.21 1.49 -1.47
C TYR A 71 -6.52 2.16 -2.82
N TRP A 72 -5.67 1.95 -3.83
CA TRP A 72 -5.94 2.53 -5.13
C TRP A 72 -6.97 1.70 -5.92
N PRO A 73 -7.94 2.33 -6.58
CA PRO A 73 -8.16 3.78 -6.70
C PRO A 73 -8.96 4.34 -5.52
N GLY A 74 -8.56 5.51 -5.03
CA GLY A 74 -9.21 6.17 -3.90
C GLY A 74 -10.71 6.49 -4.14
N GLY A 75 -11.13 6.65 -5.38
CA GLY A 75 -12.54 6.82 -5.74
C GLY A 75 -13.43 5.62 -5.38
N ILE A 76 -12.84 4.43 -5.17
CA ILE A 76 -13.52 3.24 -4.65
C ILE A 76 -13.24 3.09 -3.16
N SER A 77 -11.97 2.92 -2.77
CA SER A 77 -11.63 2.60 -1.39
C SER A 77 -12.03 3.69 -0.38
N HIS A 78 -12.03 4.96 -0.78
CA HIS A 78 -12.36 6.11 0.05
C HIS A 78 -13.63 6.84 -0.41
N TYR A 79 -14.54 6.16 -1.08
CA TYR A 79 -15.79 6.78 -1.53
C TYR A 79 -16.55 7.40 -0.36
N ARG A 80 -16.80 8.74 -0.43
CA ARG A 80 -17.45 9.54 0.61
C ARG A 80 -16.72 9.60 1.95
N ALA A 81 -15.43 9.33 1.98
CA ALA A 81 -14.59 9.48 3.17
C ALA A 81 -14.29 10.96 3.42
N SER A 82 -14.93 11.53 4.45
CA SER A 82 -14.87 12.97 4.75
C SER A 82 -13.49 13.46 5.19
N TRP A 83 -12.61 12.56 5.65
CA TRP A 83 -11.24 12.90 6.04
C TRP A 83 -10.28 13.04 4.86
N VAL A 84 -10.63 12.48 3.70
CA VAL A 84 -9.85 12.61 2.46
C VAL A 84 -10.10 13.97 1.82
N ASP A 85 -11.37 14.34 1.65
CA ASP A 85 -11.76 15.69 1.25
C ASP A 85 -13.20 15.99 1.68
N ARG A 86 -13.36 17.04 2.49
CA ARG A 86 -14.68 17.44 3.00
C ARG A 86 -15.60 18.03 1.93
N ASN A 87 -15.03 18.53 0.84
CA ASN A 87 -15.74 19.26 -0.21
C ASN A 87 -15.90 18.44 -1.50
N GLN A 88 -15.36 17.22 -1.55
CA GLN A 88 -15.43 16.42 -2.77
C GLN A 88 -16.85 15.93 -3.06
N SER A 89 -17.29 16.25 -4.25
CA SER A 89 -18.37 15.52 -4.90
C SER A 89 -17.80 14.20 -5.42
N PHE A 90 -17.99 13.13 -4.66
CA PHE A 90 -17.61 11.79 -5.10
C PHE A 90 -18.65 11.29 -6.11
N PRO A 91 -18.30 11.10 -7.39
CA PRO A 91 -19.18 10.41 -8.31
C PRO A 91 -19.43 8.99 -7.83
N LEU A 92 -20.62 8.44 -8.09
CA LEU A 92 -20.92 7.06 -7.75
C LEU A 92 -19.89 6.15 -8.44
N PRO A 93 -19.12 5.36 -7.69
CA PRO A 93 -18.10 4.52 -8.30
C PRO A 93 -18.71 3.33 -9.02
N THR A 94 -18.00 2.84 -10.01
CA THR A 94 -18.25 1.58 -10.71
C THR A 94 -16.97 0.73 -10.67
N TRP A 95 -17.08 -0.57 -10.94
CA TRP A 95 -15.89 -1.34 -11.28
C TRP A 95 -16.07 -2.01 -12.65
N PRO A 96 -15.22 -1.74 -13.65
CA PRO A 96 -14.09 -0.78 -13.67
C PRO A 96 -14.52 0.65 -13.35
N LEU A 97 -13.62 1.42 -12.71
CA LEU A 97 -13.86 2.82 -12.36
C LEU A 97 -13.72 3.70 -13.62
N LYS A 98 -14.71 4.55 -13.85
CA LYS A 98 -14.75 5.44 -15.01
C LYS A 98 -14.65 6.91 -14.61
N ASN A 99 -14.03 7.69 -15.47
CA ASN A 99 -14.07 9.15 -15.44
C ASN A 99 -15.44 9.68 -15.88
N ARG A 100 -15.68 10.96 -15.69
CA ARG A 100 -16.95 11.63 -16.12
C ARG A 100 -17.18 11.56 -17.62
N ASP A 101 -16.14 11.49 -18.42
CA ASP A 101 -16.19 11.36 -19.89
C ASP A 101 -16.39 9.91 -20.38
N GLY A 102 -16.52 8.95 -19.45
CA GLY A 102 -16.69 7.53 -19.73
C GLY A 102 -15.39 6.74 -19.95
N SER A 103 -14.23 7.41 -20.01
CA SER A 103 -12.93 6.72 -20.11
C SER A 103 -12.64 5.93 -18.85
N VAL A 104 -11.84 4.84 -18.98
CA VAL A 104 -11.47 4.00 -17.85
C VAL A 104 -10.38 4.67 -17.02
N GLN A 105 -10.71 5.03 -15.79
CA GLN A 105 -9.77 5.56 -14.80
C GLN A 105 -8.95 4.42 -14.17
N ALA A 106 -9.61 3.34 -13.75
CA ALA A 106 -8.99 2.17 -13.16
C ALA A 106 -9.75 0.89 -13.53
N ASP A 107 -9.00 -0.16 -13.78
CA ASP A 107 -9.47 -1.51 -14.05
C ASP A 107 -8.46 -2.54 -13.53
N ARG A 108 -8.73 -3.82 -13.77
CA ARG A 108 -7.84 -4.92 -13.37
C ARG A 108 -6.45 -4.79 -14.01
N GLN A 109 -6.35 -4.39 -15.27
CA GLN A 109 -5.05 -4.23 -15.94
C GLN A 109 -4.20 -3.17 -15.23
N LYS A 110 -4.77 -2.01 -14.93
CA LYS A 110 -4.07 -0.94 -14.22
C LYS A 110 -3.72 -1.31 -12.77
N LEU A 111 -4.52 -2.15 -12.10
CA LEU A 111 -4.13 -2.73 -10.83
C LEU A 111 -2.91 -3.63 -10.98
N GLU A 112 -2.89 -4.51 -11.98
CA GLU A 112 -1.75 -5.38 -12.27
C GLU A 112 -0.47 -4.56 -12.53
N GLU A 113 -0.55 -3.54 -13.40
CA GLU A 113 0.56 -2.63 -13.70
C GLU A 113 1.11 -1.95 -12.44
N ARG A 114 0.22 -1.66 -11.47
CA ARG A 114 0.59 -1.03 -10.21
C ARG A 114 1.28 -1.97 -9.24
N PHE A 115 0.86 -3.24 -9.18
CA PHE A 115 1.45 -4.23 -8.28
C PHE A 115 2.63 -4.98 -8.88
N ALA A 116 2.78 -5.02 -10.21
CA ALA A 116 3.87 -5.71 -10.88
C ALA A 116 5.28 -5.34 -10.36
N PRO A 117 5.61 -4.06 -10.06
CA PRO A 117 6.91 -3.71 -9.48
C PRO A 117 7.14 -4.36 -8.11
N TRP A 118 6.10 -4.50 -7.29
CA TRP A 118 6.17 -5.17 -5.99
C TRP A 118 6.35 -6.68 -6.14
N GLY A 119 5.65 -7.28 -7.10
CA GLY A 119 5.85 -8.68 -7.47
C GLY A 119 7.26 -8.97 -7.97
N LYS A 120 7.89 -8.02 -8.67
CA LYS A 120 9.29 -8.13 -9.08
C LYS A 120 10.23 -8.18 -7.87
N LEU A 121 10.02 -7.37 -6.83
CA LEU A 121 10.79 -7.46 -5.59
C LEU A 121 10.71 -8.86 -4.97
N VAL A 122 9.51 -9.46 -4.96
CA VAL A 122 9.33 -10.84 -4.45
C VAL A 122 10.16 -11.84 -5.26
N GLN A 123 10.17 -11.72 -6.59
CA GLN A 123 10.98 -12.57 -7.47
C GLN A 123 12.48 -12.38 -7.24
N GLU A 124 12.90 -11.21 -6.81
CA GLU A 124 14.29 -10.89 -6.43
C GLU A 124 14.64 -11.32 -4.99
N GLY A 125 13.72 -12.00 -4.29
CA GLY A 125 13.92 -12.52 -2.93
C GLY A 125 13.69 -11.48 -1.83
N ILE A 126 13.11 -10.33 -2.14
CA ILE A 126 12.79 -9.30 -1.15
C ILE A 126 11.37 -9.54 -0.62
N GLY A 127 11.22 -9.61 0.70
CA GLY A 127 9.90 -9.75 1.31
C GLY A 127 9.00 -8.57 1.00
N VAL A 128 7.78 -8.84 0.54
CA VAL A 128 6.74 -7.83 0.32
C VAL A 128 5.46 -8.26 1.03
N HIS A 129 4.82 -7.32 1.69
CA HIS A 129 3.57 -7.51 2.41
C HIS A 129 2.61 -6.36 2.05
N CYS A 130 1.36 -6.68 1.76
CA CYS A 130 0.31 -5.66 1.69
C CYS A 130 -0.18 -5.41 3.12
N GLY A 131 0.37 -4.36 3.76
CA GLY A 131 0.13 -4.06 5.18
C GLY A 131 -1.30 -3.61 5.45
N GLU A 132 -1.91 -2.96 4.46
CA GLU A 132 -3.30 -2.51 4.54
C GLU A 132 -4.01 -2.64 3.20
N CYS A 133 -5.23 -3.15 3.25
CA CYS A 133 -6.17 -3.10 2.13
C CYS A 133 -7.60 -3.14 2.67
N GLY A 134 -8.49 -2.44 2.00
CA GLY A 134 -9.88 -2.35 2.45
C GLY A 134 -10.62 -1.23 1.73
N CYS A 135 -11.81 -0.96 2.23
CA CYS A 135 -12.71 -0.01 1.61
C CYS A 135 -13.62 0.62 2.66
N TYR A 136 -13.82 1.93 2.56
CA TYR A 136 -14.77 2.61 3.43
C TYR A 136 -16.20 2.10 3.22
N ASN A 137 -16.94 1.91 4.28
CA ASN A 137 -18.25 1.24 4.30
C ASN A 137 -19.36 1.98 3.52
N LYS A 138 -19.06 3.12 2.91
CA LYS A 138 -19.99 3.84 2.02
C LYS A 138 -19.89 3.44 0.55
N THR A 139 -18.86 2.68 0.21
CA THR A 139 -18.72 2.15 -1.16
C THR A 139 -19.80 1.11 -1.41
N PRO A 140 -20.49 1.16 -2.57
CA PRO A 140 -21.46 0.13 -2.93
C PRO A 140 -20.83 -1.27 -2.90
N TYR A 141 -21.55 -2.21 -2.31
CA TYR A 141 -21.03 -3.54 -2.00
C TYR A 141 -20.60 -4.34 -3.24
N ASP A 142 -21.34 -4.27 -4.31
CA ASP A 142 -21.03 -4.91 -5.59
C ASP A 142 -19.75 -4.35 -6.23
N VAL A 143 -19.57 -3.03 -6.16
CA VAL A 143 -18.35 -2.34 -6.62
C VAL A 143 -17.15 -2.77 -5.77
N PHE A 144 -17.30 -2.76 -4.44
CA PHE A 144 -16.28 -3.25 -3.52
C PHE A 144 -15.88 -4.68 -3.85
N LEU A 145 -16.83 -5.60 -3.98
CA LEU A 145 -16.53 -7.01 -4.24
C LEU A 145 -15.80 -7.23 -5.57
N GLY A 146 -16.20 -6.52 -6.63
CA GLY A 146 -15.54 -6.62 -7.93
C GLY A 146 -14.09 -6.15 -7.86
N TRP A 147 -13.86 -4.95 -7.33
CA TRP A 147 -12.53 -4.38 -7.15
C TRP A 147 -11.66 -5.23 -6.21
N PHE A 148 -12.19 -5.60 -5.06
CA PHE A 148 -11.44 -6.31 -4.02
C PHE A 148 -11.02 -7.72 -4.46
N ARG A 149 -11.88 -8.41 -5.22
CA ARG A 149 -11.52 -9.69 -5.84
C ARG A 149 -10.28 -9.56 -6.73
N ASP A 150 -10.27 -8.55 -7.60
CA ASP A 150 -9.13 -8.31 -8.48
C ASP A 150 -7.85 -7.99 -7.70
N VAL A 151 -7.94 -7.15 -6.64
CA VAL A 151 -6.80 -6.86 -5.76
C VAL A 151 -6.28 -8.15 -5.12
N MET A 152 -7.14 -8.98 -4.53
CA MET A 152 -6.73 -10.21 -3.86
C MET A 152 -6.12 -11.25 -4.82
N GLU A 153 -6.68 -11.39 -6.01
CA GLU A 153 -6.14 -12.29 -7.03
C GLU A 153 -4.75 -11.84 -7.52
N ILE A 154 -4.55 -10.54 -7.70
CA ILE A 154 -3.27 -9.96 -8.11
C ILE A 154 -2.22 -10.14 -7.02
N LEU A 155 -2.52 -9.78 -5.78
CA LEU A 155 -1.60 -9.97 -4.65
C LEU A 155 -1.20 -11.44 -4.51
N LYS A 156 -2.18 -12.35 -4.59
CA LYS A 156 -1.92 -13.79 -4.55
C LYS A 156 -1.05 -14.25 -5.73
N GLY A 157 -1.31 -13.75 -6.94
CA GLY A 157 -0.52 -14.06 -8.15
C GLY A 157 0.94 -13.65 -8.00
N HIS A 158 1.21 -12.53 -7.34
CA HIS A 158 2.55 -12.06 -7.01
C HIS A 158 3.14 -12.63 -5.71
N GLN A 159 2.45 -13.56 -5.05
CA GLN A 159 2.87 -14.14 -3.76
C GLN A 159 3.06 -13.09 -2.64
N ILE A 160 2.28 -12.02 -2.67
CA ILE A 160 2.26 -10.97 -1.67
C ILE A 160 1.21 -11.31 -0.60
N GLY A 161 1.65 -11.50 0.65
CA GLY A 161 0.76 -11.63 1.79
C GLY A 161 0.02 -10.32 2.09
N TYR A 162 -1.13 -10.38 2.76
CA TYR A 162 -1.93 -9.19 3.01
C TYR A 162 -2.59 -9.17 4.40
N ALA A 163 -2.86 -7.97 4.90
CA ALA A 163 -3.69 -7.70 6.05
C ALA A 163 -4.84 -6.77 5.66
N LEU A 164 -6.02 -7.03 6.22
CA LEU A 164 -7.19 -6.20 5.95
C LEU A 164 -7.28 -5.06 6.96
N TRP A 165 -7.59 -3.88 6.47
CA TRP A 165 -7.92 -2.73 7.28
C TRP A 165 -9.42 -2.42 7.14
N ASN A 166 -10.28 -2.72 8.15
CA ASN A 166 -9.97 -3.53 9.34
C ASN A 166 -11.09 -4.53 9.62
N PHE A 167 -10.97 -5.33 10.66
CA PHE A 167 -11.94 -6.39 10.97
C PHE A 167 -13.30 -5.84 11.43
N ARG A 168 -13.30 -4.77 12.21
CA ARG A 168 -14.50 -4.06 12.66
C ARG A 168 -14.24 -2.57 12.68
N GLY A 169 -14.99 -1.82 11.91
CA GLY A 169 -14.82 -0.37 11.80
C GLY A 169 -15.58 0.17 10.61
N THR A 170 -15.20 1.37 10.21
CA THR A 170 -15.80 2.04 9.05
C THR A 170 -15.12 1.68 7.73
N PHE A 171 -13.94 1.07 7.79
CA PHE A 171 -13.21 0.48 6.66
C PHE A 171 -13.41 -1.01 6.61
#